data_7cc42ada94a7729fe24ef5b1ed383a9b
#
_entry.id   7cc42ada94a7729fe24ef5b1ed383a9b
#
_cell.length_a   1.000
_cell.length_b   1.000
_cell.length_c   1.000
_cell.angle_alpha   90.00
_cell.angle_beta   90.00
_cell.angle_gamma   90.00
#
_symmetry.space_group_name_H-M   'P 1'
#
loop_
_entity.id
_entity.type
_entity.pdbx_description
1 polymer ?
#
loop_
_entity_poly.entity_id
_entity_poly.type
_entity_poly.pdbx_seq_one_letter_code
_entity_poly.pdbx_strand_id
1 'polypeptide(L)'
;PAKLGVPVHRGMTHDGLGKYLKEKIVKAPGETADIVRILKETHTDVVVSYLPVGSEQATKWYVEQVLEAGCGFVNCIPVFIAREDYWDRRFRQAGLPIVGDDIKSQVGATIVHRTLARLFAERGVEIERTSQLNVGGNMDFYNMLERERLESKKISKTNAVTSIMDHELPASDVHVGPSDYVPWLSDRKWAHIRVEGQAFGDVPLNLELKLEVWDSPNSAGIVIDAVRCCKLALNHGVAGQLDGPSSYLMKSPHRQRPDEQARADTERFIAKYAGKPGTRPRGARGQAKARRAATRA
;
A
#
# COMPACT_ATOMS: atom_id res chain seq x y z
N PRO A 1 22.29 1.58 -12.38
CA PRO A 1 21.30 1.82 -13.44
C PRO A 1 21.62 3.12 -14.15
N ALA A 2 21.39 3.16 -15.48
CA ALA A 2 21.54 4.38 -16.25
C ALA A 2 20.52 5.45 -15.79
N LYS A 3 20.92 6.73 -15.83
CA LYS A 3 19.98 7.82 -15.62
C LYS A 3 18.99 7.88 -16.80
N LEU A 4 17.70 7.83 -16.49
CA LEU A 4 16.65 7.87 -17.53
C LEU A 4 16.30 9.29 -17.99
N GLY A 5 16.78 10.33 -17.29
CA GLY A 5 16.51 11.73 -17.66
C GLY A 5 15.03 12.13 -17.56
N VAL A 6 14.25 11.43 -16.74
CA VAL A 6 12.82 11.75 -16.56
C VAL A 6 12.68 13.10 -15.84
N PRO A 7 11.89 14.05 -16.38
CA PRO A 7 11.66 15.32 -15.73
C PRO A 7 10.86 15.15 -14.42
N VAL A 8 11.26 15.87 -13.39
CA VAL A 8 10.55 15.93 -12.10
C VAL A 8 9.79 17.24 -12.04
N HIS A 9 8.49 17.17 -11.82
CA HIS A 9 7.59 18.31 -11.76
C HIS A 9 7.17 18.61 -10.31
N ARG A 10 6.88 19.87 -10.03
CA ARG A 10 6.34 20.27 -8.74
C ARG A 10 4.88 19.86 -8.62
N GLY A 11 4.56 19.08 -7.57
CA GLY A 11 3.18 18.71 -7.25
C GLY A 11 2.48 19.71 -6.34
N MET A 12 1.18 19.46 -6.07
CA MET A 12 0.39 20.23 -5.11
C MET A 12 0.78 19.86 -3.67
N THR A 13 0.76 20.85 -2.79
CA THR A 13 0.95 20.65 -1.35
C THR A 13 -0.38 20.89 -0.65
N HIS A 14 -0.96 19.85 -0.05
CA HIS A 14 -2.21 19.94 0.71
C HIS A 14 -2.00 19.80 2.22
N ASP A 15 -1.27 18.75 2.64
CA ASP A 15 -1.13 18.37 4.06
C ASP A 15 0.12 19.00 4.72
N GLY A 16 0.88 19.79 3.97
CA GLY A 16 2.15 20.36 4.43
C GLY A 16 3.28 19.32 4.52
N LEU A 17 4.48 19.79 4.92
CA LEU A 17 5.66 18.96 5.05
C LEU A 17 5.76 18.25 6.41
N GLY A 18 4.92 18.62 7.37
CA GLY A 18 5.03 18.15 8.74
C GLY A 18 6.16 18.82 9.55
N LYS A 19 6.15 18.56 10.86
CA LYS A 19 7.00 19.21 11.84
C LYS A 19 8.50 18.97 11.59
N TYR A 20 8.87 17.72 11.30
CA TYR A 20 10.27 17.33 11.15
C TYR A 20 10.76 17.46 9.70
N LEU A 21 9.98 17.04 8.73
CA LEU A 21 10.40 17.06 7.32
C LEU A 21 10.69 18.47 6.79
N LYS A 22 10.00 19.51 7.30
CA LYS A 22 10.26 20.91 6.92
C LYS A 22 11.69 21.39 7.22
N GLU A 23 12.39 20.72 8.13
CA GLU A 23 13.80 21.03 8.46
C GLU A 23 14.78 20.47 7.41
N LYS A 24 14.36 19.47 6.65
CA LYS A 24 15.19 18.74 5.67
C LYS A 24 14.80 19.01 4.23
N ILE A 25 13.54 19.34 3.98
CA ILE A 25 12.97 19.43 2.64
C ILE A 25 12.50 20.87 2.39
N VAL A 26 13.00 21.45 1.32
CA VAL A 26 12.56 22.74 0.81
C VAL A 26 11.62 22.52 -0.36
N LYS A 27 10.45 23.16 -0.35
CA LYS A 27 9.52 23.12 -1.49
C LYS A 27 10.15 23.78 -2.70
N ALA A 28 10.12 23.13 -3.84
CA ALA A 28 10.54 23.74 -5.09
C ALA A 28 9.68 24.98 -5.41
N PRO A 29 10.29 26.08 -5.91
CA PRO A 29 9.53 27.23 -6.38
C PRO A 29 8.70 26.90 -7.63
N GLY A 30 7.78 27.78 -7.98
CA GLY A 30 6.96 27.65 -9.18
C GLY A 30 5.55 27.12 -8.92
N GLU A 31 4.79 26.97 -9.98
CA GLU A 31 3.41 26.53 -9.95
C GLU A 31 3.29 25.00 -9.90
N THR A 32 2.13 24.52 -9.44
CA THR A 32 1.79 23.11 -9.51
C THR A 32 1.63 22.69 -10.96
N ALA A 33 2.27 21.59 -11.33
CA ALA A 33 2.15 21.05 -12.68
C ALA A 33 0.71 20.58 -12.97
N ASP A 34 0.31 20.71 -14.23
CA ASP A 34 -0.93 20.12 -14.72
C ASP A 34 -0.77 18.60 -14.84
N ILE A 35 -1.17 17.90 -13.78
CA ILE A 35 -0.99 16.45 -13.65
C ILE A 35 -1.78 15.70 -14.73
N VAL A 36 -3.02 16.11 -14.99
CA VAL A 36 -3.89 15.47 -15.98
C VAL A 36 -3.27 15.58 -17.38
N ARG A 37 -2.78 16.76 -17.74
CA ARG A 37 -2.12 16.99 -19.02
C ARG A 37 -0.87 16.11 -19.16
N ILE A 38 0.01 16.13 -18.15
CA ILE A 38 1.25 15.33 -18.16
C ILE A 38 0.92 13.83 -18.33
N LEU A 39 -0.01 13.29 -17.56
CA LEU A 39 -0.39 11.88 -17.65
C LEU A 39 -0.96 11.50 -19.03
N LYS A 40 -1.67 12.43 -19.67
CA LYS A 40 -2.20 12.21 -21.04
C LYS A 40 -1.11 12.30 -22.10
N GLU A 41 -0.26 13.33 -22.03
CA GLU A 41 0.84 13.56 -23.00
C GLU A 41 1.89 12.43 -22.94
N THR A 42 2.21 11.95 -21.75
CA THR A 42 3.15 10.84 -21.55
C THR A 42 2.55 9.45 -21.77
N HIS A 43 1.27 9.37 -22.12
CA HIS A 43 0.55 8.11 -22.29
C HIS A 43 0.69 7.17 -21.08
N THR A 44 0.68 7.73 -19.87
CA THR A 44 0.81 6.98 -18.62
C THR A 44 -0.36 6.03 -18.44
N ASP A 45 -0.09 4.75 -18.21
CA ASP A 45 -1.11 3.72 -17.98
C ASP A 45 -1.46 3.55 -16.50
N VAL A 46 -0.43 3.59 -15.64
CA VAL A 46 -0.57 3.35 -14.20
C VAL A 46 0.22 4.42 -13.44
N VAL A 47 -0.42 4.99 -12.43
CA VAL A 47 0.22 5.93 -11.49
C VAL A 47 0.45 5.21 -10.17
N VAL A 48 1.63 5.39 -9.60
CA VAL A 48 2.01 4.84 -8.29
C VAL A 48 2.13 5.99 -7.29
N SER A 49 1.48 5.86 -6.13
CA SER A 49 1.58 6.82 -5.03
C SER A 49 2.59 6.38 -3.99
N TYR A 50 3.60 7.22 -3.77
CA TYR A 50 4.60 7.12 -2.71
C TYR A 50 4.67 8.39 -1.87
N LEU A 51 3.53 9.07 -1.71
CA LEU A 51 3.47 10.25 -0.86
C LEU A 51 3.85 9.91 0.59
N PRO A 52 4.40 10.86 1.35
CA PRO A 52 4.71 10.64 2.76
C PRO A 52 3.47 10.27 3.59
N VAL A 53 3.68 9.50 4.65
CA VAL A 53 2.62 9.20 5.63
C VAL A 53 2.03 10.50 6.16
N GLY A 54 0.70 10.56 6.28
CA GLY A 54 -0.06 11.75 6.66
C GLY A 54 -0.48 12.64 5.48
N SER A 55 -0.28 12.19 4.22
CA SER A 55 -0.68 12.92 3.01
C SER A 55 -2.11 12.58 2.58
N GLU A 56 -3.08 12.75 3.48
CA GLU A 56 -4.49 12.38 3.25
C GLU A 56 -5.13 13.18 2.12
N GLN A 57 -5.08 14.51 2.21
CA GLN A 57 -5.72 15.38 1.22
C GLN A 57 -4.98 15.36 -0.11
N ALA A 58 -3.65 15.34 -0.08
CA ALA A 58 -2.83 15.23 -1.28
C ALA A 58 -3.17 13.93 -2.04
N THR A 59 -3.26 12.79 -1.35
CA THR A 59 -3.57 11.51 -1.99
C THR A 59 -4.94 11.54 -2.67
N LYS A 60 -5.97 12.03 -1.99
CA LYS A 60 -7.32 12.15 -2.54
C LYS A 60 -7.34 13.07 -3.76
N TRP A 61 -6.63 14.19 -3.68
CA TRP A 61 -6.50 15.11 -4.81
C TRP A 61 -5.81 14.46 -6.01
N TYR A 62 -4.71 13.72 -5.81
CA TYR A 62 -4.03 13.00 -6.90
C TYR A 62 -4.90 11.90 -7.50
N VAL A 63 -5.70 11.20 -6.70
CA VAL A 63 -6.66 10.19 -7.20
C VAL A 63 -7.68 10.82 -8.16
N GLU A 64 -8.16 12.04 -7.89
CA GLU A 64 -9.03 12.76 -8.83
C GLU A 64 -8.33 13.02 -10.17
N GLN A 65 -7.06 13.45 -10.13
CA GLN A 65 -6.28 13.69 -11.35
C GLN A 65 -6.05 12.39 -12.14
N VAL A 66 -5.79 11.28 -11.44
CA VAL A 66 -5.60 9.96 -12.03
C VAL A 66 -6.87 9.46 -12.72
N LEU A 67 -8.02 9.61 -12.06
CA LEU A 67 -9.33 9.26 -12.62
C LEU A 67 -9.65 10.10 -13.86
N GLU A 68 -9.40 11.41 -13.82
CA GLU A 68 -9.61 12.31 -14.96
C GLU A 68 -8.67 12.00 -16.13
N ALA A 69 -7.44 11.62 -15.83
CA ALA A 69 -6.46 11.22 -16.85
C ALA A 69 -6.77 9.85 -17.47
N GLY A 70 -7.57 9.01 -16.81
CA GLY A 70 -7.92 7.67 -17.28
C GLY A 70 -6.84 6.64 -17.03
N CYS A 71 -6.09 6.76 -15.92
CA CYS A 71 -5.01 5.85 -15.52
C CYS A 71 -5.47 4.86 -14.45
N GLY A 72 -4.86 3.68 -14.40
CA GLY A 72 -4.90 2.80 -13.24
C GLY A 72 -4.09 3.38 -12.08
N PHE A 73 -4.37 2.93 -10.86
CA PHE A 73 -3.73 3.47 -9.66
C PHE A 73 -3.19 2.38 -8.74
N VAL A 74 -1.97 2.57 -8.24
CA VAL A 74 -1.37 1.74 -7.19
C VAL A 74 -1.06 2.61 -5.99
N ASN A 75 -1.75 2.37 -4.87
CA ASN A 75 -1.59 3.14 -3.64
C ASN A 75 -0.67 2.43 -2.66
N CYS A 76 0.60 2.87 -2.59
CA CYS A 76 1.61 2.26 -1.73
C CYS A 76 1.63 2.82 -0.30
N ILE A 77 0.82 3.83 0.01
CA ILE A 77 0.82 4.51 1.31
C ILE A 77 -0.44 4.20 2.13
N PRO A 78 -0.41 4.36 3.45
CA PRO A 78 -1.51 4.03 4.35
C PRO A 78 -2.61 5.12 4.38
N VAL A 79 -2.99 5.66 3.22
CA VAL A 79 -4.19 6.48 3.04
C VAL A 79 -5.24 5.60 2.36
N PHE A 80 -6.43 5.50 2.95
CA PHE A 80 -7.44 4.55 2.50
C PHE A 80 -8.16 5.06 1.26
N ILE A 81 -7.85 4.45 0.11
CA ILE A 81 -8.46 4.69 -1.19
C ILE A 81 -9.10 3.39 -1.73
N ALA A 82 -8.30 2.34 -1.96
CA ALA A 82 -8.81 1.08 -2.48
C ALA A 82 -9.73 0.36 -1.48
N ARG A 83 -9.52 0.60 -0.18
CA ARG A 83 -10.35 0.06 0.90
C ARG A 83 -11.74 0.69 0.97
N GLU A 84 -11.91 1.92 0.51
CA GLU A 84 -13.15 2.68 0.65
C GLU A 84 -14.11 2.44 -0.52
N ASP A 85 -15.35 2.05 -0.21
CA ASP A 85 -16.41 1.82 -1.20
C ASP A 85 -16.67 3.03 -2.11
N TYR A 86 -16.50 4.24 -1.59
CA TYR A 86 -16.65 5.46 -2.36
C TYR A 86 -15.69 5.50 -3.55
N TRP A 87 -14.41 5.23 -3.31
CA TRP A 87 -13.39 5.24 -4.35
C TRP A 87 -13.48 4.03 -5.26
N ASP A 88 -13.79 2.83 -4.74
CA ASP A 88 -13.99 1.64 -5.57
C ASP A 88 -15.10 1.88 -6.60
N ARG A 89 -16.24 2.42 -6.18
CA ARG A 89 -17.32 2.78 -7.11
C ARG A 89 -16.85 3.75 -8.19
N ARG A 90 -16.05 4.76 -7.85
CA ARG A 90 -15.54 5.74 -8.82
C ARG A 90 -14.59 5.11 -9.84
N PHE A 91 -13.68 4.25 -9.38
CA PHE A 91 -12.79 3.49 -10.27
C PHE A 91 -13.58 2.56 -11.19
N ARG A 92 -14.60 1.86 -10.68
CA ARG A 92 -15.51 1.02 -11.49
C ARG A 92 -16.25 1.84 -12.55
N GLN A 93 -16.82 2.96 -12.17
CA GLN A 93 -17.54 3.85 -13.11
C GLN A 93 -16.63 4.43 -14.19
N ALA A 94 -15.37 4.69 -13.84
CA ALA A 94 -14.37 5.16 -14.79
C ALA A 94 -13.78 4.03 -15.68
N GLY A 95 -14.09 2.77 -15.38
CA GLY A 95 -13.50 1.61 -16.09
C GLY A 95 -12.00 1.42 -15.80
N LEU A 96 -11.53 1.80 -14.61
CA LEU A 96 -10.12 1.83 -14.23
C LEU A 96 -9.83 0.90 -13.04
N PRO A 97 -8.71 0.19 -13.02
CA PRO A 97 -8.30 -0.63 -11.89
C PRO A 97 -7.58 0.17 -10.81
N ILE A 98 -7.68 -0.31 -9.56
CA ILE A 98 -6.89 0.15 -8.43
C ILE A 98 -6.35 -1.03 -7.63
N VAL A 99 -5.10 -0.93 -7.16
CA VAL A 99 -4.45 -1.83 -6.19
C VAL A 99 -4.02 -0.98 -5.00
N GLY A 100 -4.43 -1.32 -3.81
CA GLY A 100 -4.14 -0.55 -2.56
C GLY A 100 -4.70 -1.30 -1.34
N ASP A 101 -4.44 -0.81 -0.18
CA ASP A 101 -3.62 0.34 0.27
C ASP A 101 -2.47 -0.15 1.16
N ASP A 102 -1.42 0.65 1.30
CA ASP A 102 -0.24 0.38 2.13
C ASP A 102 0.54 -0.87 1.72
N ILE A 103 1.58 -0.67 0.91
CA ILE A 103 2.38 -1.76 0.30
C ILE A 103 3.04 -2.67 1.36
N LYS A 104 2.99 -3.97 1.14
CA LYS A 104 3.81 -4.96 1.84
C LYS A 104 5.22 -4.99 1.26
N SER A 105 6.15 -5.60 2.00
CA SER A 105 7.49 -5.96 1.50
C SER A 105 7.52 -7.44 1.09
N GLN A 106 8.55 -7.88 0.38
CA GLN A 106 8.72 -9.31 0.04
C GLN A 106 8.81 -10.17 1.30
N VAL A 107 9.78 -9.87 2.17
CA VAL A 107 9.89 -10.42 3.52
C VAL A 107 10.06 -9.24 4.47
N GLY A 108 8.96 -8.79 5.05
CA GLY A 108 8.94 -7.65 5.96
C GLY A 108 8.32 -8.01 7.30
N ALA A 109 8.44 -7.10 8.27
CA ALA A 109 7.97 -7.32 9.62
C ALA A 109 6.50 -7.76 9.68
N THR A 110 5.62 -7.15 8.88
CA THR A 110 4.20 -7.53 8.83
C THR A 110 4.00 -8.97 8.35
N ILE A 111 4.70 -9.40 7.29
CA ILE A 111 4.58 -10.77 6.76
C ILE A 111 5.11 -11.78 7.79
N VAL A 112 6.27 -11.50 8.37
CA VAL A 112 6.87 -12.38 9.39
C VAL A 112 5.95 -12.50 10.61
N HIS A 113 5.45 -11.37 11.12
CA HIS A 113 4.54 -11.35 12.27
C HIS A 113 3.24 -12.12 12.01
N ARG A 114 2.61 -11.91 10.84
CA ARG A 114 1.44 -12.68 10.40
C ARG A 114 1.73 -14.19 10.35
N THR A 115 2.89 -14.57 9.81
CA THR A 115 3.29 -15.98 9.72
C THR A 115 3.47 -16.61 11.11
N LEU A 116 4.08 -15.88 12.05
CA LEU A 116 4.24 -16.33 13.43
C LEU A 116 2.90 -16.46 14.14
N ALA A 117 2.01 -15.46 14.02
CA ALA A 117 0.68 -15.52 14.63
C ALA A 117 -0.13 -16.70 14.06
N ARG A 118 -0.07 -16.95 12.75
CA ARG A 118 -0.71 -18.11 12.14
C ARG A 118 -0.11 -19.43 12.64
N LEU A 119 1.21 -19.51 12.79
CA LEU A 119 1.88 -20.69 13.34
C LEU A 119 1.37 -21.04 14.73
N PHE A 120 1.19 -20.04 15.60
CA PHE A 120 0.66 -20.24 16.94
C PHE A 120 -0.77 -20.79 16.87
N ALA A 121 -1.67 -20.15 16.10
CA ALA A 121 -3.04 -20.61 15.92
C ALA A 121 -3.12 -22.03 15.34
N GLU A 122 -2.38 -22.33 14.26
CA GLU A 122 -2.34 -23.67 13.62
C GLU A 122 -1.78 -24.76 14.55
N ARG A 123 -1.00 -24.39 15.56
CA ARG A 123 -0.46 -25.33 16.55
C ARG A 123 -1.25 -25.37 17.86
N GLY A 124 -2.38 -24.67 17.94
CA GLY A 124 -3.24 -24.63 19.12
C GLY A 124 -2.61 -23.92 20.30
N VAL A 125 -1.75 -22.92 20.04
CA VAL A 125 -1.19 -22.04 21.06
C VAL A 125 -2.00 -20.74 21.05
N GLU A 126 -2.68 -20.43 22.14
CA GLU A 126 -3.44 -19.21 22.30
C GLU A 126 -2.52 -18.01 22.47
N ILE A 127 -2.64 -17.01 21.62
CA ILE A 127 -1.85 -15.79 21.73
C ILE A 127 -2.50 -14.87 22.76
N GLU A 128 -1.76 -14.48 23.80
CA GLU A 128 -2.25 -13.56 24.82
C GLU A 128 -1.87 -12.11 24.50
N ARG A 129 -0.66 -11.90 24.01
CA ARG A 129 -0.16 -10.56 23.65
C ARG A 129 0.93 -10.61 22.60
N THR A 130 1.06 -9.51 21.87
CA THR A 130 2.10 -9.42 20.85
C THR A 130 2.57 -7.99 20.62
N SER A 131 3.85 -7.85 20.26
CA SER A 131 4.41 -6.55 19.89
C SER A 131 5.30 -6.65 18.66
N GLN A 132 5.32 -5.55 17.90
CA GLN A 132 6.24 -5.33 16.78
C GLN A 132 6.79 -3.92 16.87
N LEU A 133 8.04 -3.78 17.24
CA LEU A 133 8.78 -2.53 17.32
C LEU A 133 9.63 -2.37 16.05
N ASN A 134 9.49 -1.25 15.36
CA ASN A 134 10.23 -1.00 14.13
C ASN A 134 11.14 0.22 14.29
N VAL A 135 12.41 0.06 13.99
CA VAL A 135 13.41 1.13 13.98
C VAL A 135 14.03 1.21 12.59
N GLY A 136 14.13 2.40 12.04
CA GLY A 136 14.72 2.61 10.71
C GLY A 136 15.44 3.93 10.57
N GLY A 137 16.21 4.09 9.48
CA GLY A 137 17.03 5.27 9.24
C GLY A 137 16.66 6.09 8.00
N ASN A 138 15.61 5.69 7.26
CA ASN A 138 15.16 6.44 6.08
C ASN A 138 14.19 7.59 6.43
N MET A 139 13.86 8.40 5.43
CA MET A 139 13.00 9.58 5.63
C MET A 139 11.56 9.26 6.02
N ASP A 140 11.06 8.06 5.74
CA ASP A 140 9.73 7.64 6.23
C ASP A 140 9.75 7.49 7.76
N PHE A 141 10.80 6.88 8.34
CA PHE A 141 10.97 6.81 9.78
C PHE A 141 11.17 8.18 10.43
N TYR A 142 11.91 9.09 9.78
CA TYR A 142 12.05 10.45 10.25
C TYR A 142 10.70 11.20 10.25
N ASN A 143 9.90 11.05 9.19
CA ASN A 143 8.54 11.60 9.13
C ASN A 143 7.63 11.03 10.23
N MET A 144 7.79 9.75 10.56
CA MET A 144 6.99 9.06 11.56
C MET A 144 7.30 9.44 13.03
N LEU A 145 8.31 10.27 13.29
CA LEU A 145 8.50 10.88 14.60
C LEU A 145 7.33 11.82 14.95
N GLU A 146 6.62 12.36 13.94
CA GLU A 146 5.38 13.12 14.13
C GLU A 146 4.19 12.16 14.34
N ARG A 147 3.97 11.77 15.59
CA ARG A 147 3.01 10.72 15.97
C ARG A 147 1.57 11.02 15.59
N GLU A 148 1.19 12.30 15.57
CA GLU A 148 -0.15 12.78 15.22
C GLU A 148 -0.54 12.44 13.78
N ARG A 149 0.43 12.25 12.88
CA ARG A 149 0.23 11.89 11.47
C ARG A 149 0.15 10.38 11.21
N LEU A 150 0.21 9.54 12.24
CA LEU A 150 0.36 8.09 12.11
C LEU A 150 -0.93 7.29 12.28
N GLU A 151 -2.07 7.94 12.49
CA GLU A 151 -3.31 7.26 12.85
C GLU A 151 -3.70 6.18 11.82
N SER A 152 -3.81 6.52 10.55
CA SER A 152 -4.11 5.56 9.47
C SER A 152 -3.06 4.45 9.36
N LYS A 153 -1.77 4.78 9.56
CA LYS A 153 -0.69 3.79 9.50
C LYS A 153 -0.74 2.81 10.67
N LYS A 154 -1.11 3.27 11.87
CA LYS A 154 -1.29 2.40 13.04
C LYS A 154 -2.43 1.42 12.82
N ILE A 155 -3.58 1.92 12.36
CA ILE A 155 -4.75 1.10 12.02
C ILE A 155 -4.37 0.05 10.95
N SER A 156 -3.72 0.47 9.87
CA SER A 156 -3.31 -0.43 8.78
C SER A 156 -2.44 -1.59 9.27
N LYS A 157 -1.40 -1.29 10.04
CA LYS A 157 -0.46 -2.31 10.53
C LYS A 157 -1.08 -3.25 11.56
N THR A 158 -1.83 -2.72 12.51
CA THR A 158 -2.50 -3.52 13.55
C THR A 158 -3.50 -4.47 12.90
N ASN A 159 -4.38 -3.98 12.05
CA ASN A 159 -5.36 -4.81 11.34
C ASN A 159 -4.70 -5.89 10.47
N ALA A 160 -3.56 -5.59 9.84
CA ALA A 160 -2.85 -6.57 9.04
C ALA A 160 -2.37 -7.78 9.87
N VAL A 161 -2.00 -7.59 11.13
CA VAL A 161 -1.56 -8.67 12.03
C VAL A 161 -2.76 -9.34 12.71
N THR A 162 -3.68 -8.58 13.29
CA THR A 162 -4.79 -9.14 14.07
C THR A 162 -5.83 -9.87 13.22
N SER A 163 -5.96 -9.52 11.94
CA SER A 163 -6.93 -10.14 11.02
C SER A 163 -6.73 -11.64 10.74
N ILE A 164 -5.62 -12.22 11.17
CA ILE A 164 -5.33 -13.65 11.01
C ILE A 164 -5.33 -14.41 12.32
N MET A 165 -5.61 -13.74 13.44
CA MET A 165 -5.78 -14.37 14.74
C MET A 165 -7.17 -15.00 14.81
N ASP A 166 -7.29 -16.08 15.56
CA ASP A 166 -8.54 -16.83 15.78
C ASP A 166 -9.45 -16.19 16.84
N HIS A 167 -8.92 -15.23 17.60
CA HIS A 167 -9.65 -14.46 18.62
C HIS A 167 -9.18 -12.99 18.66
N GLU A 168 -10.00 -12.12 19.23
CA GLU A 168 -9.68 -10.72 19.41
C GLU A 168 -8.85 -10.51 20.67
N LEU A 169 -7.74 -9.80 20.53
CA LEU A 169 -6.92 -9.35 21.65
C LEU A 169 -7.33 -7.95 22.10
N PRO A 170 -7.31 -7.66 23.42
CA PRO A 170 -7.45 -6.31 23.93
C PRO A 170 -6.43 -5.37 23.29
N ALA A 171 -6.81 -4.11 23.03
CA ALA A 171 -5.93 -3.13 22.40
C ALA A 171 -4.65 -2.85 23.21
N SER A 172 -4.66 -3.11 24.53
CA SER A 172 -3.50 -3.04 25.43
C SER A 172 -2.46 -4.13 25.15
N ASP A 173 -2.89 -5.27 24.61
CA ASP A 173 -2.08 -6.47 24.43
C ASP A 173 -1.54 -6.62 23.03
N VAL A 174 -1.83 -5.66 22.14
CA VAL A 174 -1.31 -5.58 20.77
C VAL A 174 -0.60 -4.27 20.55
N HIS A 175 0.71 -4.32 20.28
CA HIS A 175 1.46 -3.14 19.88
C HIS A 175 2.17 -3.35 18.55
N VAL A 176 1.72 -2.69 17.48
CA VAL A 176 2.35 -2.72 16.16
C VAL A 176 2.58 -1.29 15.68
N GLY A 177 3.82 -0.87 15.61
CA GLY A 177 4.08 0.50 15.20
C GLY A 177 5.52 0.82 14.81
N PRO A 178 5.72 2.01 14.24
CA PRO A 178 7.03 2.61 14.20
C PRO A 178 7.44 2.96 15.64
N SER A 179 8.68 2.68 15.99
CA SER A 179 9.20 2.93 17.32
C SER A 179 10.16 4.10 17.36
N ASP A 180 11.17 4.12 16.45
CA ASP A 180 12.18 5.17 16.49
C ASP A 180 12.91 5.34 15.16
N TYR A 181 13.66 6.46 15.05
CA TYR A 181 14.49 6.82 13.93
C TYR A 181 15.97 6.87 14.34
N VAL A 182 16.79 6.11 13.63
CA VAL A 182 18.24 6.06 13.85
C VAL A 182 18.97 6.40 12.54
N PRO A 183 19.53 7.63 12.39
CA PRO A 183 20.03 8.13 11.10
C PRO A 183 21.08 7.25 10.43
N TRP A 184 22.01 6.66 11.19
CA TRP A 184 23.09 5.83 10.65
C TRP A 184 22.63 4.47 10.09
N LEU A 185 21.40 4.06 10.35
CA LEU A 185 20.80 2.90 9.69
C LEU A 185 20.56 3.14 8.20
N SER A 186 20.47 4.40 7.76
CA SER A 186 20.21 4.74 6.37
C SER A 186 18.92 4.07 5.88
N ASP A 187 18.95 3.24 4.84
CA ASP A 187 17.75 2.53 4.34
C ASP A 187 17.48 1.19 5.06
N ARG A 188 18.27 0.85 6.07
CA ARG A 188 18.04 -0.35 6.89
C ARG A 188 16.91 -0.14 7.87
N LYS A 189 16.18 -1.22 8.11
CA LYS A 189 15.11 -1.28 9.09
C LYS A 189 15.23 -2.53 9.94
N TRP A 190 15.14 -2.36 11.25
CA TRP A 190 14.98 -3.44 12.21
C TRP A 190 13.54 -3.59 12.63
N ALA A 191 13.11 -4.83 12.81
CA ALA A 191 11.85 -5.17 13.46
C ALA A 191 12.14 -6.15 14.59
N HIS A 192 11.68 -5.80 15.79
CA HIS A 192 11.67 -6.71 16.94
C HIS A 192 10.23 -7.17 17.12
N ILE A 193 9.99 -8.47 16.97
CA ILE A 193 8.69 -9.09 17.08
C ILE A 193 8.70 -10.00 18.29
N ARG A 194 7.71 -9.84 19.17
CA ARG A 194 7.47 -10.72 20.30
C ARG A 194 6.04 -11.22 20.24
N VAL A 195 5.86 -12.52 20.46
CA VAL A 195 4.57 -13.20 20.58
C VAL A 195 4.60 -13.98 21.88
N GLU A 196 3.64 -13.72 22.74
CA GLU A 196 3.42 -14.43 23.99
C GLU A 196 2.11 -15.19 23.94
N GLY A 197 2.11 -16.43 24.37
CA GLY A 197 0.92 -17.25 24.37
C GLY A 197 0.99 -18.40 25.35
N GLN A 198 -0.11 -19.15 25.42
CA GLN A 198 -0.25 -20.32 26.25
C GLN A 198 -0.31 -21.60 25.41
N ALA A 199 0.55 -22.55 25.73
CA ALA A 199 0.57 -23.89 25.16
C ALA A 199 -0.22 -24.86 26.03
N PHE A 200 -0.20 -26.15 25.70
CA PHE A 200 -0.87 -27.20 26.45
C PHE A 200 -0.52 -27.16 27.95
N GLY A 201 -1.56 -27.27 28.80
CA GLY A 201 -1.42 -27.23 30.27
C GLY A 201 -1.12 -25.85 30.83
N ASP A 202 -1.55 -24.80 30.13
CA ASP A 202 -1.38 -23.39 30.50
C ASP A 202 0.09 -22.96 30.66
N VAL A 203 0.99 -23.68 29.97
CA VAL A 203 2.42 -23.38 30.02
C VAL A 203 2.76 -22.22 29.10
N PRO A 204 3.39 -21.13 29.58
CA PRO A 204 3.78 -20.02 28.76
C PRO A 204 4.72 -20.40 27.62
N LEU A 205 4.45 -19.92 26.40
CA LEU A 205 5.28 -20.04 25.23
C LEU A 205 5.55 -18.65 24.66
N ASN A 206 6.82 -18.24 24.68
CA ASN A 206 7.23 -16.93 24.19
C ASN A 206 8.20 -17.09 23.02
N LEU A 207 7.99 -16.27 21.99
CA LEU A 207 8.87 -16.20 20.84
C LEU A 207 9.34 -14.77 20.61
N GLU A 208 10.64 -14.60 20.43
CA GLU A 208 11.23 -13.34 19.99
C GLU A 208 11.97 -13.52 18.67
N LEU A 209 11.81 -12.54 17.78
CA LEU A 209 12.48 -12.52 16.49
C LEU A 209 12.95 -11.10 16.19
N LYS A 210 14.21 -10.99 15.75
CA LYS A 210 14.75 -9.77 15.15
C LYS A 210 14.93 -9.98 13.65
N LEU A 211 14.35 -9.07 12.88
CA LEU A 211 14.49 -9.00 11.42
C LEU A 211 15.25 -7.72 11.06
N GLU A 212 16.25 -7.81 10.18
CA GLU A 212 16.88 -6.66 9.54
C GLU A 212 16.68 -6.76 8.02
N VAL A 213 16.26 -5.67 7.39
CA VAL A 213 16.06 -5.57 5.94
C VAL A 213 16.55 -4.23 5.41
N TRP A 214 16.88 -4.19 4.12
CA TRP A 214 16.93 -2.96 3.34
C TRP A 214 15.51 -2.63 2.89
N ASP A 215 14.94 -1.55 3.40
CA ASP A 215 13.48 -1.28 3.32
C ASP A 215 13.01 -1.03 1.89
N SER A 216 13.70 -0.13 1.17
CA SER A 216 13.30 0.29 -0.18
C SER A 216 13.35 -0.85 -1.22
N PRO A 217 14.46 -1.59 -1.41
CA PRO A 217 14.48 -2.69 -2.37
C PRO A 217 13.55 -3.84 -1.98
N ASN A 218 13.31 -4.05 -0.69
CA ASN A 218 12.42 -5.10 -0.20
C ASN A 218 10.95 -4.86 -0.56
N SER A 219 10.54 -3.61 -0.75
CA SER A 219 9.19 -3.27 -1.23
C SER A 219 9.13 -3.08 -2.75
N ALA A 220 10.22 -2.72 -3.40
CA ALA A 220 10.25 -2.41 -4.84
C ALA A 220 9.74 -3.56 -5.71
N GLY A 221 10.14 -4.81 -5.42
CA GLY A 221 9.67 -5.99 -6.14
C GLY A 221 8.15 -6.16 -6.05
N ILE A 222 7.59 -5.94 -4.88
CA ILE A 222 6.13 -6.03 -4.65
C ILE A 222 5.38 -4.94 -5.42
N VAL A 223 5.93 -3.71 -5.46
CA VAL A 223 5.33 -2.62 -6.23
C VAL A 223 5.34 -2.91 -7.73
N ILE A 224 6.42 -3.49 -8.25
CA ILE A 224 6.49 -3.91 -9.66
C ILE A 224 5.37 -4.90 -9.98
N ASP A 225 5.13 -5.89 -9.12
CA ASP A 225 4.05 -6.87 -9.31
C ASP A 225 2.66 -6.21 -9.18
N ALA A 226 2.48 -5.27 -8.26
CA ALA A 226 1.24 -4.49 -8.16
C ALA A 226 0.96 -3.68 -9.44
N VAL A 227 1.97 -3.02 -9.98
CA VAL A 227 1.88 -2.28 -11.26
C VAL A 227 1.55 -3.23 -12.41
N ARG A 228 2.19 -4.40 -12.49
CA ARG A 228 1.92 -5.42 -13.51
C ARG A 228 0.49 -5.93 -13.43
N CYS A 229 -0.02 -6.23 -12.22
CA CYS A 229 -1.41 -6.64 -12.02
C CYS A 229 -2.39 -5.53 -12.41
N CYS A 230 -2.12 -4.29 -12.01
CA CYS A 230 -2.93 -3.12 -12.36
C CYS A 230 -2.95 -2.91 -13.89
N LYS A 231 -1.80 -2.99 -14.56
CA LYS A 231 -1.72 -2.87 -16.03
C LYS A 231 -2.42 -4.02 -16.74
N LEU A 232 -2.29 -5.25 -16.22
CA LEU A 232 -2.99 -6.41 -16.76
C LEU A 232 -4.50 -6.22 -16.70
N ALA A 233 -5.04 -5.79 -15.54
CA ALA A 233 -6.44 -5.44 -15.38
C ALA A 233 -6.89 -4.35 -16.35
N LEU A 234 -6.11 -3.27 -16.48
CA LEU A 234 -6.39 -2.16 -17.38
C LEU A 234 -6.49 -2.64 -18.85
N ASN A 235 -5.57 -3.50 -19.29
CA ASN A 235 -5.57 -4.04 -20.65
C ASN A 235 -6.80 -4.90 -20.96
N HIS A 236 -7.39 -5.53 -19.94
CA HIS A 236 -8.55 -6.41 -20.07
C HIS A 236 -9.88 -5.79 -19.64
N GLY A 237 -9.92 -4.47 -19.35
CA GLY A 237 -11.13 -3.77 -18.96
C GLY A 237 -11.66 -4.16 -17.57
N VAL A 238 -10.82 -4.75 -16.72
CA VAL A 238 -11.16 -5.02 -15.32
C VAL A 238 -11.04 -3.74 -14.53
N ALA A 239 -12.10 -3.36 -13.82
CA ALA A 239 -12.23 -2.07 -13.15
C ALA A 239 -12.55 -2.23 -11.66
N GLY A 240 -12.25 -1.16 -10.91
CA GLY A 240 -12.38 -1.14 -9.47
C GLY A 240 -11.16 -1.77 -8.79
N GLN A 241 -11.29 -2.03 -7.50
CA GLN A 241 -10.23 -2.65 -6.75
C GLN A 241 -10.01 -4.11 -7.18
N LEU A 242 -8.76 -4.52 -7.18
CA LEU A 242 -8.36 -5.89 -7.52
C LEU A 242 -8.19 -6.70 -6.23
N ASP A 243 -9.24 -7.45 -5.84
CA ASP A 243 -9.28 -8.19 -4.57
C ASP A 243 -8.05 -9.07 -4.30
N GLY A 244 -7.73 -9.97 -5.22
CA GLY A 244 -6.59 -10.88 -5.08
C GLY A 244 -5.26 -10.13 -4.91
N PRO A 245 -4.85 -9.33 -5.92
CA PRO A 245 -3.62 -8.55 -5.85
C PRO A 245 -3.55 -7.63 -4.64
N SER A 246 -4.64 -6.91 -4.29
CA SER A 246 -4.63 -6.03 -3.12
C SER A 246 -4.48 -6.81 -1.82
N SER A 247 -5.18 -7.94 -1.64
CA SER A 247 -5.05 -8.76 -0.43
C SER A 247 -3.65 -9.35 -0.26
N TYR A 248 -3.00 -9.73 -1.37
CA TYR A 248 -1.66 -10.32 -1.32
C TYR A 248 -0.54 -9.28 -1.16
N LEU A 249 -0.64 -8.16 -1.88
CA LEU A 249 0.45 -7.19 -2.01
C LEU A 249 0.33 -5.99 -1.04
N MET A 250 -0.85 -5.77 -0.43
CA MET A 250 -1.14 -4.59 0.39
C MET A 250 -1.52 -4.96 1.82
N LYS A 251 -1.25 -4.08 2.79
CA LYS A 251 -1.57 -4.28 4.22
C LYS A 251 -3.03 -3.98 4.53
N SER A 252 -3.63 -3.02 3.83
CA SER A 252 -5.01 -2.57 4.02
C SER A 252 -5.85 -2.73 2.75
N PRO A 253 -6.02 -3.94 2.22
CA PRO A 253 -6.95 -4.17 1.12
C PRO A 253 -8.39 -3.97 1.58
N HIS A 254 -9.32 -3.84 0.65
CA HIS A 254 -10.76 -3.81 0.95
C HIS A 254 -11.20 -5.10 1.69
N ARG A 255 -10.66 -6.25 1.28
CA ARG A 255 -10.91 -7.54 1.92
C ARG A 255 -9.60 -8.16 2.38
N GLN A 256 -9.46 -8.30 3.68
CA GLN A 256 -8.36 -9.08 4.26
C GLN A 256 -8.58 -10.57 3.99
N ARG A 257 -7.51 -11.28 3.66
CA ARG A 257 -7.50 -12.73 3.43
C ARG A 257 -6.25 -13.35 4.05
N PRO A 258 -6.28 -14.63 4.43
CA PRO A 258 -5.07 -15.39 4.72
C PRO A 258 -4.09 -15.29 3.54
N ASP A 259 -2.79 -15.20 3.81
CA ASP A 259 -1.78 -14.92 2.77
C ASP A 259 -1.75 -16.00 1.67
N GLU A 260 -1.99 -17.27 2.03
CA GLU A 260 -2.09 -18.39 1.09
C GLU A 260 -3.28 -18.22 0.11
N GLN A 261 -4.45 -17.86 0.65
CA GLN A 261 -5.63 -17.62 -0.17
C GLN A 261 -5.42 -16.38 -1.06
N ALA A 262 -4.87 -15.30 -0.50
CA ALA A 262 -4.59 -14.07 -1.24
C ALA A 262 -3.61 -14.32 -2.40
N ARG A 263 -2.58 -15.15 -2.17
CA ARG A 263 -1.66 -15.62 -3.20
C ARG A 263 -2.38 -16.40 -4.29
N ALA A 264 -3.15 -17.41 -3.92
CA ALA A 264 -3.89 -18.25 -4.87
C ALA A 264 -4.88 -17.43 -5.71
N ASP A 265 -5.56 -16.42 -5.11
CA ASP A 265 -6.45 -15.51 -5.82
C ASP A 265 -5.70 -14.64 -6.83
N THR A 266 -4.50 -14.18 -6.46
CA THR A 266 -3.63 -13.40 -7.34
C THR A 266 -3.13 -14.25 -8.51
N GLU A 267 -2.68 -15.47 -8.25
CA GLU A 267 -2.25 -16.41 -9.29
C GLU A 267 -3.40 -16.76 -10.26
N ARG A 268 -4.61 -16.97 -9.74
CA ARG A 268 -5.81 -17.18 -10.59
C ARG A 268 -6.13 -15.95 -11.44
N PHE A 269 -6.03 -14.74 -10.87
CA PHE A 269 -6.20 -13.51 -11.62
C PHE A 269 -5.17 -13.42 -12.76
N ILE A 270 -3.90 -13.67 -12.49
CA ILE A 270 -2.85 -13.64 -13.51
C ILE A 270 -3.11 -14.69 -14.58
N ALA A 271 -3.36 -15.94 -14.21
CA ALA A 271 -3.64 -17.03 -15.15
C ALA A 271 -4.86 -16.76 -16.05
N LYS A 272 -5.87 -16.07 -15.52
CA LYS A 272 -7.07 -15.72 -16.28
C LYS A 272 -6.78 -14.78 -17.44
N TYR A 273 -5.83 -13.86 -17.29
CA TYR A 273 -5.60 -12.76 -18.22
C TYR A 273 -4.22 -12.80 -18.91
N ALA A 274 -3.20 -13.39 -18.32
CA ALA A 274 -1.86 -13.43 -18.89
C ALA A 274 -1.84 -14.23 -20.21
N GLY A 275 -1.08 -13.75 -21.17
CA GLY A 275 -0.95 -14.37 -22.48
C GLY A 275 -2.16 -14.21 -23.42
N LYS A 276 -3.23 -13.55 -22.98
CA LYS A 276 -4.41 -13.26 -23.81
C LYS A 276 -4.33 -11.87 -24.42
N PRO A 277 -4.88 -11.66 -25.64
CA PRO A 277 -5.02 -10.33 -26.21
C PRO A 277 -5.83 -9.42 -25.28
N GLY A 278 -5.36 -8.20 -25.06
CA GLY A 278 -6.12 -7.20 -24.28
C GLY A 278 -7.40 -6.79 -25.02
N THR A 279 -8.46 -6.57 -24.28
CA THR A 279 -9.75 -6.12 -24.82
C THR A 279 -9.82 -4.59 -24.99
N ARG A 280 -8.91 -3.86 -24.35
CA ARG A 280 -8.85 -2.39 -24.43
C ARG A 280 -8.00 -1.96 -25.61
N PRO A 281 -8.53 -1.20 -26.59
CA PRO A 281 -7.75 -0.68 -27.71
C PRO A 281 -6.61 0.21 -27.21
N ARG A 282 -5.41 0.04 -27.72
CA ARG A 282 -4.31 1.00 -27.53
C ARG A 282 -4.76 2.34 -28.10
N GLY A 283 -4.98 3.35 -27.26
CA GLY A 283 -5.39 4.70 -27.68
C GLY A 283 -6.82 5.13 -27.34
N ALA A 284 -7.65 4.28 -26.72
CA ALA A 284 -9.08 4.58 -26.42
C ALA A 284 -9.31 5.66 -25.31
N ARG A 285 -8.33 6.50 -25.01
CA ARG A 285 -8.43 7.57 -23.97
C ARG A 285 -9.30 8.75 -24.39
N GLY A 286 -9.74 8.85 -25.65
CA GLY A 286 -10.60 9.93 -26.17
C GLY A 286 -12.10 9.67 -26.08
N GLN A 287 -12.56 8.44 -25.97
CA GLN A 287 -13.96 8.08 -26.13
C GLN A 287 -14.82 8.09 -24.85
N ALA A 288 -14.21 8.16 -23.66
CA ALA A 288 -14.98 8.28 -22.41
C ALA A 288 -15.73 9.61 -22.27
N LYS A 289 -15.28 10.68 -22.95
CA LYS A 289 -16.01 11.96 -23.00
C LYS A 289 -17.26 11.94 -23.89
N ALA A 290 -17.27 11.15 -24.96
CA ALA A 290 -18.42 11.10 -25.88
C ALA A 290 -19.64 10.40 -25.27
N ARG A 291 -19.45 9.37 -24.43
CA ARG A 291 -20.56 8.69 -23.75
C ARG A 291 -21.21 9.52 -22.61
N ARG A 292 -20.49 10.43 -21.95
CA ARG A 292 -21.04 11.33 -20.93
C ARG A 292 -21.85 12.50 -21.52
N ALA A 293 -21.58 12.90 -22.75
CA ALA A 293 -22.37 13.93 -23.45
C ALA A 293 -23.71 13.37 -23.94
N ALA A 294 -23.76 12.10 -24.34
CA ALA A 294 -24.98 11.45 -24.83
C ALA A 294 -26.01 11.06 -23.73
N THR A 295 -25.60 11.10 -22.45
CA THR A 295 -26.51 10.79 -21.32
C THR A 295 -27.01 12.06 -20.62
N ARG A 296 -26.74 13.25 -21.16
CA ARG A 296 -27.19 14.57 -20.67
C ARG A 296 -27.98 15.37 -21.73
N ALA A 297 -28.36 14.73 -22.81
CA ALA A 297 -29.31 15.27 -23.79
C ALA A 297 -30.70 14.62 -23.62
#